data_681a9313ef5f12aeb501d54c5aab3a8a
#
_entry.id   681a9313ef5f12aeb501d54c5aab3a8a
#
_cell.length_a   1.000
_cell.length_b   1.000
_cell.length_c   1.000
_cell.angle_alpha   90.00
_cell.angle_beta   90.00
_cell.angle_gamma   90.00
#
_symmetry.space_group_name_H-M   'P 1'
#
loop_
_entity.id
_entity.type
_entity.pdbx_description
1 polymer ?
#
loop_
_entity_poly.entity_id
_entity_poly.type
_entity_poly.pdbx_seq_one_letter_code
_entity_poly.pdbx_strand_id
1 'polypeptide(L)'
;MLSAEKIQSNWDRYISEIKTNISKERTDTLVPFLEKYKERMMMMPASSKNWHHSAFAGGYVDHVLRVYDCANELYKTWSKMGGDMSTYTVEEMHFVALLHDLGKMGQQEGEYYQPNDSQWHVDKLGQVYKFNTDIPAMKVPERSLFLLQEIGCKVSQNEYIGIKIHDGLYDESNKFYFMSSMKETKLRSHLPLLMHQADHMAAQIEYEIWNNATDSVPKQHKPKNASKGDKTLRAAKKVNAENNPNLSKATIDVIDSFFKD
;
A
#
# COMPACT_ATOMS: atom_id res chain seq x y z
N MET A 1 -4.54 -19.10 3.62
CA MET A 1 -5.46 -19.08 2.46
C MET A 1 -6.86 -18.88 3.00
N LEU A 2 -7.66 -17.98 2.41
CA LEU A 2 -9.04 -17.75 2.84
C LEU A 2 -9.95 -18.88 2.38
N SER A 3 -11.04 -19.15 3.14
CA SER A 3 -12.09 -20.05 2.67
C SER A 3 -12.96 -19.39 1.59
N ALA A 4 -13.67 -20.17 0.79
CA ALA A 4 -14.56 -19.64 -0.25
C ALA A 4 -15.65 -18.74 0.34
N GLU A 5 -16.19 -19.12 1.51
CA GLU A 5 -17.21 -18.33 2.24
C GLU A 5 -16.64 -16.99 2.69
N LYS A 6 -15.36 -16.95 3.14
CA LYS A 6 -14.71 -15.70 3.55
C LYS A 6 -14.45 -14.80 2.35
N ILE A 7 -14.01 -15.33 1.21
CA ILE A 7 -13.83 -14.59 -0.04
C ILE A 7 -15.16 -13.98 -0.48
N GLN A 8 -16.25 -14.75 -0.47
CA GLN A 8 -17.59 -14.24 -0.82
C GLN A 8 -18.05 -13.16 0.17
N SER A 9 -17.92 -13.40 1.46
CA SER A 9 -18.31 -12.43 2.50
C SER A 9 -17.51 -11.12 2.39
N ASN A 10 -16.21 -11.19 2.07
CA ASN A 10 -15.39 -10.01 1.83
C ASN A 10 -15.88 -9.23 0.61
N TRP A 11 -16.22 -9.91 -0.49
CA TRP A 11 -16.78 -9.26 -1.66
C TRP A 11 -18.10 -8.55 -1.36
N ASP A 12 -19.02 -9.23 -0.69
CA ASP A 12 -20.33 -8.67 -0.33
C ASP A 12 -20.17 -7.43 0.54
N ARG A 13 -19.25 -7.49 1.52
CA ARG A 13 -18.90 -6.34 2.35
C ARG A 13 -18.30 -5.20 1.50
N TYR A 14 -17.34 -5.49 0.63
CA TYR A 14 -16.67 -4.49 -0.22
C TYR A 14 -17.68 -3.71 -1.06
N ILE A 15 -18.59 -4.41 -1.73
CA ILE A 15 -19.66 -3.78 -2.52
C ILE A 15 -20.66 -3.02 -1.63
N SER A 16 -20.96 -3.53 -0.44
CA SER A 16 -21.83 -2.85 0.52
C SER A 16 -21.21 -1.54 1.02
N GLU A 17 -19.92 -1.53 1.38
CA GLU A 17 -19.21 -0.33 1.82
C GLU A 17 -19.15 0.73 0.71
N ILE A 18 -18.93 0.32 -0.55
CA ILE A 18 -18.96 1.22 -1.70
C ILE A 18 -20.37 1.84 -1.85
N LYS A 19 -21.42 1.04 -1.84
CA LYS A 19 -22.80 1.52 -2.00
C LYS A 19 -23.26 2.43 -0.87
N THR A 20 -22.75 2.22 0.34
CA THR A 20 -23.15 2.96 1.53
C THR A 20 -22.43 4.31 1.65
N ASN A 21 -21.15 4.34 1.29
CA ASN A 21 -20.27 5.45 1.61
C ASN A 21 -19.90 6.34 0.41
N ILE A 22 -20.22 5.93 -0.80
CA ILE A 22 -19.94 6.67 -2.03
C ILE A 22 -21.26 7.14 -2.64
N SER A 23 -21.29 8.36 -3.15
CA SER A 23 -22.48 8.98 -3.72
C SER A 23 -23.07 8.15 -4.86
N LYS A 24 -24.41 8.19 -4.98
CA LYS A 24 -25.14 7.41 -5.98
C LYS A 24 -24.67 7.70 -7.40
N GLU A 25 -24.38 8.97 -7.73
CA GLU A 25 -23.88 9.37 -9.05
C GLU A 25 -22.63 8.56 -9.47
N ARG A 26 -21.71 8.30 -8.50
CA ARG A 26 -20.48 7.55 -8.75
C ARG A 26 -20.70 6.04 -8.68
N THR A 27 -21.52 5.56 -7.77
CA THR A 27 -21.81 4.12 -7.66
C THR A 27 -22.59 3.57 -8.84
N ASP A 28 -23.36 4.40 -9.54
CA ASP A 28 -24.10 4.00 -10.75
C ASP A 28 -23.17 3.57 -11.92
N THR A 29 -21.92 4.06 -11.95
CA THR A 29 -20.89 3.62 -12.90
C THR A 29 -19.93 2.60 -12.29
N LEU A 30 -19.52 2.82 -11.05
CA LEU A 30 -18.50 2.02 -10.37
C LEU A 30 -18.97 0.59 -10.07
N VAL A 31 -20.18 0.42 -9.52
CA VAL A 31 -20.67 -0.90 -9.12
C VAL A 31 -20.85 -1.84 -10.31
N PRO A 32 -21.47 -1.46 -11.42
CA PRO A 32 -21.53 -2.31 -12.61
C PRO A 32 -20.15 -2.71 -13.15
N PHE A 33 -19.20 -1.80 -13.11
CA PHE A 33 -17.82 -2.09 -13.50
C PHE A 33 -17.18 -3.15 -12.59
N LEU A 34 -17.28 -2.99 -11.28
CA LEU A 34 -16.73 -3.96 -10.31
C LEU A 34 -17.39 -5.33 -10.44
N GLU A 35 -18.73 -5.36 -10.59
CA GLU A 35 -19.48 -6.62 -10.77
C GLU A 35 -19.11 -7.32 -12.08
N LYS A 36 -18.81 -6.59 -13.16
CA LYS A 36 -18.31 -7.16 -14.43
C LYS A 36 -17.02 -7.96 -14.22
N TYR A 37 -16.16 -7.55 -13.31
CA TYR A 37 -14.87 -8.18 -13.01
C TYR A 37 -14.86 -8.92 -11.68
N LYS A 38 -16.03 -9.21 -11.12
CA LYS A 38 -16.21 -9.83 -9.79
C LYS A 38 -15.30 -11.06 -9.57
N GLU A 39 -15.36 -12.04 -10.45
CA GLU A 39 -14.60 -13.29 -10.29
C GLU A 39 -13.09 -13.03 -10.22
N ARG A 40 -12.58 -12.15 -11.12
CA ARG A 40 -11.18 -11.74 -11.11
C ARG A 40 -10.81 -11.06 -9.80
N MET A 41 -11.58 -10.07 -9.38
CA MET A 41 -11.30 -9.27 -8.19
C MET A 41 -11.41 -10.10 -6.91
N MET A 42 -12.36 -11.02 -6.83
CA MET A 42 -12.49 -11.95 -5.70
C MET A 42 -11.28 -12.87 -5.55
N MET A 43 -10.63 -13.24 -6.64
CA MET A 43 -9.55 -14.24 -6.63
C MET A 43 -8.16 -13.62 -6.68
N MET A 44 -8.01 -12.34 -6.99
CA MET A 44 -6.68 -11.75 -7.12
C MET A 44 -5.98 -11.53 -5.78
N PRO A 45 -4.63 -11.63 -5.75
CA PRO A 45 -3.83 -11.34 -4.57
C PRO A 45 -3.60 -9.83 -4.40
N ALA A 46 -3.24 -9.40 -3.19
CA ALA A 46 -2.80 -8.02 -2.95
C ALA A 46 -1.33 -7.77 -3.32
N SER A 47 -0.49 -8.81 -3.35
CA SER A 47 0.93 -8.70 -3.69
C SER A 47 1.46 -9.96 -4.39
N SER A 48 2.70 -9.89 -4.93
CA SER A 48 3.31 -10.98 -5.68
C SER A 48 4.13 -11.96 -4.82
N LYS A 49 4.55 -11.55 -3.61
CA LYS A 49 5.47 -12.33 -2.77
C LYS A 49 4.82 -12.73 -1.47
N ASN A 50 5.03 -13.98 -1.05
CA ASN A 50 4.39 -14.59 0.12
C ASN A 50 4.76 -13.92 1.47
N TRP A 51 5.89 -13.18 1.55
CA TRP A 51 6.26 -12.38 2.73
C TRP A 51 5.81 -10.90 2.64
N HIS A 52 5.14 -10.53 1.56
CA HIS A 52 4.40 -9.28 1.49
C HIS A 52 2.97 -9.50 1.98
N HIS A 53 2.20 -8.42 2.05
CA HIS A 53 0.81 -8.47 2.48
C HIS A 53 -0.05 -9.29 1.51
N SER A 54 -0.83 -10.22 2.05
CA SER A 54 -1.95 -10.91 1.40
C SER A 54 -1.69 -11.47 -0.02
N ALA A 55 -0.53 -12.15 -0.23
CA ALA A 55 -0.14 -12.77 -1.50
C ALA A 55 -0.82 -14.14 -1.69
N PHE A 56 -2.15 -14.16 -1.69
CA PHE A 56 -2.97 -15.37 -1.87
C PHE A 56 -4.31 -15.05 -2.55
N ALA A 57 -5.00 -16.07 -3.02
CA ALA A 57 -6.33 -15.91 -3.63
C ALA A 57 -7.32 -15.24 -2.66
N GLY A 58 -7.94 -14.16 -3.09
CA GLY A 58 -8.84 -13.34 -2.26
C GLY A 58 -8.11 -12.27 -1.43
N GLY A 59 -6.78 -12.21 -1.50
CA GLY A 59 -5.97 -11.29 -0.71
C GLY A 59 -6.22 -9.83 -1.00
N TYR A 60 -6.57 -9.47 -2.23
CA TYR A 60 -6.85 -8.09 -2.61
C TYR A 60 -8.01 -7.48 -1.83
N VAL A 61 -9.19 -8.11 -1.87
CA VAL A 61 -10.37 -7.57 -1.19
C VAL A 61 -10.18 -7.60 0.34
N ASP A 62 -9.52 -8.63 0.87
CA ASP A 62 -9.18 -8.73 2.30
C ASP A 62 -8.29 -7.55 2.75
N HIS A 63 -7.27 -7.23 1.96
CA HIS A 63 -6.37 -6.09 2.18
C HIS A 63 -7.12 -4.75 2.11
N VAL A 64 -7.87 -4.51 1.03
CA VAL A 64 -8.62 -3.26 0.84
C VAL A 64 -9.59 -3.01 2.00
N LEU A 65 -10.30 -4.03 2.46
CA LEU A 65 -11.19 -3.92 3.62
C LEU A 65 -10.43 -3.63 4.92
N ARG A 66 -9.24 -4.19 5.09
CA ARG A 66 -8.37 -3.87 6.23
C ARG A 66 -7.88 -2.43 6.18
N VAL A 67 -7.47 -1.96 5.00
CA VAL A 67 -7.09 -0.54 4.81
C VAL A 67 -8.26 0.38 5.12
N TYR A 68 -9.47 0.04 4.67
CA TYR A 68 -10.69 0.78 4.98
C TYR A 68 -10.96 0.84 6.49
N ASP A 69 -10.83 -0.28 7.21
CA ASP A 69 -11.00 -0.33 8.67
C ASP A 69 -9.91 0.51 9.38
N CYS A 70 -8.65 0.37 8.97
CA CYS A 70 -7.55 1.18 9.49
C CYS A 70 -7.77 2.68 9.24
N ALA A 71 -8.23 3.07 8.05
CA ALA A 71 -8.51 4.47 7.72
C ALA A 71 -9.60 5.05 8.64
N ASN A 72 -10.66 4.30 8.93
CA ASN A 72 -11.73 4.72 9.84
C ASN A 72 -11.21 4.94 11.28
N GLU A 73 -10.35 4.06 11.79
CA GLU A 73 -9.76 4.22 13.13
C GLU A 73 -8.75 5.37 13.17
N LEU A 74 -7.91 5.51 12.15
CA LEU A 74 -6.99 6.63 12.04
C LEU A 74 -7.72 7.96 11.91
N TYR A 75 -8.82 8.04 11.17
CA TYR A 75 -9.66 9.24 11.08
C TYR A 75 -10.13 9.71 12.47
N LYS A 76 -10.64 8.79 13.30
CA LYS A 76 -11.03 9.08 14.67
C LYS A 76 -9.83 9.56 15.50
N THR A 77 -8.68 8.93 15.33
CA THR A 77 -7.45 9.27 16.04
C THR A 77 -6.95 10.67 15.64
N TRP A 78 -6.88 10.97 14.34
CA TRP A 78 -6.50 12.30 13.84
C TRP A 78 -7.42 13.39 14.38
N SER A 79 -8.74 13.16 14.34
CA SER A 79 -9.74 14.09 14.90
C SER A 79 -9.51 14.32 16.39
N LYS A 80 -9.36 13.25 17.17
CA LYS A 80 -9.11 13.31 18.62
C LYS A 80 -7.84 14.05 18.99
N MET A 81 -6.80 13.95 18.14
CA MET A 81 -5.51 14.60 18.35
C MET A 81 -5.48 16.04 17.84
N GLY A 82 -6.59 16.56 17.31
CA GLY A 82 -6.71 17.94 16.85
C GLY A 82 -6.36 18.18 15.39
N GLY A 83 -6.35 17.12 14.55
CA GLY A 83 -6.20 17.26 13.10
C GLY A 83 -7.35 18.04 12.48
N ASP A 84 -7.06 18.85 11.46
CA ASP A 84 -8.10 19.60 10.72
C ASP A 84 -8.84 18.68 9.76
N MET A 85 -9.97 18.15 10.20
CA MET A 85 -10.81 17.24 9.42
C MET A 85 -11.65 17.94 8.35
N SER A 86 -11.62 19.27 8.25
CA SER A 86 -12.40 20.04 7.27
C SER A 86 -11.78 20.07 5.87
N THR A 87 -10.53 19.61 5.73
CA THR A 87 -9.76 19.67 4.48
C THR A 87 -10.15 18.61 3.44
N TYR A 88 -10.98 17.65 3.83
CA TYR A 88 -11.57 16.62 2.96
C TYR A 88 -12.85 16.05 3.58
N THR A 89 -13.66 15.38 2.80
CA THR A 89 -14.88 14.74 3.26
C THR A 89 -14.64 13.28 3.66
N VAL A 90 -15.54 12.73 4.48
CA VAL A 90 -15.51 11.29 4.83
C VAL A 90 -15.71 10.42 3.59
N GLU A 91 -16.55 10.88 2.64
CA GLU A 91 -16.73 10.18 1.36
C GLU A 91 -15.41 10.09 0.58
N GLU A 92 -14.61 11.18 0.49
CA GLU A 92 -13.30 11.17 -0.16
C GLU A 92 -12.35 10.16 0.50
N MET A 93 -12.35 10.09 1.84
CA MET A 93 -11.54 9.12 2.57
C MET A 93 -11.95 7.67 2.24
N HIS A 94 -13.26 7.37 2.28
CA HIS A 94 -13.76 6.04 1.95
C HIS A 94 -13.49 5.68 0.48
N PHE A 95 -13.64 6.63 -0.44
CA PHE A 95 -13.35 6.44 -1.85
C PHE A 95 -11.88 6.04 -2.06
N VAL A 96 -10.96 6.77 -1.46
CA VAL A 96 -9.53 6.44 -1.55
C VAL A 96 -9.24 5.09 -0.91
N ALA A 97 -9.75 4.83 0.30
CA ALA A 97 -9.50 3.57 1.00
C ALA A 97 -9.97 2.34 0.22
N LEU A 98 -11.14 2.43 -0.42
CA LEU A 98 -11.74 1.30 -1.17
C LEU A 98 -11.15 1.12 -2.58
N LEU A 99 -10.51 2.17 -3.17
CA LEU A 99 -10.13 2.16 -4.58
C LEU A 99 -8.65 2.48 -4.85
N HIS A 100 -7.82 2.73 -3.81
CA HIS A 100 -6.41 3.09 -4.00
C HIS A 100 -5.65 2.07 -4.86
N ASP A 101 -5.93 0.82 -4.65
CA ASP A 101 -5.27 -0.33 -5.26
C ASP A 101 -6.07 -0.98 -6.42
N LEU A 102 -7.12 -0.33 -6.93
CA LEU A 102 -7.96 -0.85 -8.02
C LEU A 102 -7.12 -1.28 -9.24
N GLY A 103 -6.01 -0.61 -9.49
CA GLY A 103 -5.08 -0.94 -10.57
C GLY A 103 -4.49 -2.35 -10.51
N LYS A 104 -4.54 -3.03 -9.35
CA LYS A 104 -4.16 -4.45 -9.22
C LYS A 104 -5.13 -5.38 -9.95
N MET A 105 -6.33 -4.92 -10.30
CA MET A 105 -7.27 -5.65 -11.16
C MET A 105 -6.68 -5.92 -12.55
N GLY A 106 -5.74 -5.11 -13.03
CA GLY A 106 -5.24 -5.13 -14.39
C GLY A 106 -6.07 -4.27 -15.31
N GLN A 107 -6.30 -4.74 -16.52
CA GLN A 107 -7.11 -4.08 -17.54
C GLN A 107 -8.12 -5.07 -18.16
N GLN A 108 -8.89 -4.63 -19.15
CA GLN A 108 -9.86 -5.50 -19.82
C GLN A 108 -9.16 -6.73 -20.39
N GLU A 109 -7.98 -6.57 -20.98
CA GLU A 109 -7.20 -7.59 -21.68
C GLU A 109 -6.61 -8.64 -20.74
N GLY A 110 -6.37 -8.29 -19.47
CA GLY A 110 -5.77 -9.24 -18.53
C GLY A 110 -5.65 -8.70 -17.10
N GLU A 111 -5.48 -9.62 -16.17
CA GLU A 111 -5.19 -9.37 -14.78
C GLU A 111 -3.75 -8.87 -14.58
N TYR A 112 -3.49 -8.11 -13.51
CA TYR A 112 -2.16 -7.59 -13.20
C TYR A 112 -1.20 -8.65 -12.69
N TYR A 113 -1.69 -9.54 -11.83
CA TYR A 113 -0.95 -10.66 -11.27
C TYR A 113 -1.39 -11.98 -11.89
N GLN A 114 -0.43 -12.80 -12.31
CA GLN A 114 -0.63 -14.17 -12.77
C GLN A 114 0.11 -15.12 -11.85
N PRO A 115 -0.37 -16.36 -11.62
CA PRO A 115 0.39 -17.37 -10.91
C PRO A 115 1.79 -17.52 -11.50
N ASN A 116 2.80 -17.67 -10.64
CA ASN A 116 4.16 -17.83 -11.11
C ASN A 116 4.38 -19.29 -11.55
N ASP A 117 4.75 -19.50 -12.81
CA ASP A 117 5.05 -20.79 -13.41
C ASP A 117 6.48 -21.28 -13.12
N SER A 118 7.34 -20.42 -12.56
CA SER A 118 8.71 -20.78 -12.20
C SER A 118 8.79 -21.25 -10.76
N GLN A 119 8.89 -22.57 -10.55
CA GLN A 119 9.05 -23.16 -9.22
C GLN A 119 10.27 -22.61 -8.48
N TRP A 120 11.36 -22.30 -9.20
CA TRP A 120 12.54 -21.68 -8.60
C TRP A 120 12.23 -20.31 -7.98
N HIS A 121 11.44 -19.45 -8.66
CA HIS A 121 11.03 -18.14 -8.12
C HIS A 121 10.13 -18.30 -6.90
N VAL A 122 9.24 -19.28 -6.91
CA VAL A 122 8.38 -19.59 -5.76
C VAL A 122 9.23 -20.03 -4.57
N ASP A 123 10.13 -21.01 -4.76
CA ASP A 123 10.89 -21.63 -3.66
C ASP A 123 12.01 -20.73 -3.13
N LYS A 124 12.71 -20.00 -4.01
CA LYS A 124 13.89 -19.22 -3.64
C LYS A 124 13.57 -17.76 -3.33
N LEU A 125 12.58 -17.18 -4.01
CA LEU A 125 12.21 -15.78 -3.89
C LEU A 125 10.82 -15.59 -3.25
N GLY A 126 10.09 -16.66 -2.90
CA GLY A 126 8.71 -16.62 -2.41
C GLY A 126 7.76 -15.88 -3.35
N GLN A 127 8.14 -15.73 -4.61
CA GLN A 127 7.37 -15.01 -5.61
C GLN A 127 6.29 -15.94 -6.18
N VAL A 128 5.15 -15.98 -5.49
CA VAL A 128 4.01 -16.84 -5.85
C VAL A 128 3.20 -16.34 -7.04
N TYR A 129 3.29 -15.03 -7.31
CA TYR A 129 2.70 -14.40 -8.50
C TYR A 129 3.75 -13.62 -9.27
N LYS A 130 3.56 -13.50 -10.58
CA LYS A 130 4.34 -12.67 -11.50
C LYS A 130 3.48 -11.56 -12.08
N PHE A 131 4.12 -10.47 -12.52
CA PHE A 131 3.43 -9.42 -13.27
C PHE A 131 3.04 -9.93 -14.66
N ASN A 132 1.84 -9.58 -15.10
CA ASN A 132 1.39 -9.84 -16.46
C ASN A 132 2.08 -8.85 -17.43
N THR A 133 2.87 -9.39 -18.36
CA THR A 133 3.58 -8.60 -19.37
C THR A 133 2.75 -8.33 -20.63
N ASP A 134 1.56 -8.91 -20.74
CA ASP A 134 0.69 -8.75 -21.90
C ASP A 134 -0.19 -7.48 -21.79
N ILE A 135 -0.22 -6.84 -20.62
CA ILE A 135 -0.88 -5.56 -20.41
C ILE A 135 0.15 -4.42 -20.36
N PRO A 136 -0.22 -3.18 -20.77
CA PRO A 136 0.67 -2.04 -20.71
C PRO A 136 1.27 -1.82 -19.32
N ALA A 137 2.58 -1.52 -19.26
CA ALA A 137 3.26 -1.19 -18.01
C ALA A 137 2.69 0.11 -17.43
N MET A 138 2.19 0.04 -16.20
CA MET A 138 1.64 1.19 -15.48
C MET A 138 1.74 0.92 -13.98
N LYS A 139 2.09 1.95 -13.19
CA LYS A 139 2.05 1.83 -11.72
C LYS A 139 0.63 1.59 -11.24
N VAL A 140 0.47 0.86 -10.14
CA VAL A 140 -0.86 0.54 -9.59
C VAL A 140 -1.70 1.78 -9.31
N PRO A 141 -1.20 2.85 -8.64
CA PRO A 141 -1.99 4.06 -8.42
C PRO A 141 -2.43 4.74 -9.72
N GLU A 142 -1.55 4.77 -10.72
CA GLU A 142 -1.85 5.37 -12.03
C GLU A 142 -2.92 4.57 -12.78
N ARG A 143 -2.83 3.23 -12.73
CA ARG A 143 -3.84 2.35 -13.33
C ARG A 143 -5.17 2.46 -12.59
N SER A 144 -5.19 2.61 -11.26
CA SER A 144 -6.42 2.86 -10.51
C SER A 144 -7.14 4.11 -11.03
N LEU A 145 -6.41 5.22 -11.19
CA LEU A 145 -6.94 6.47 -11.72
C LEU A 145 -7.38 6.35 -13.18
N PHE A 146 -6.61 5.65 -14.00
CA PHE A 146 -6.94 5.40 -15.40
C PHE A 146 -8.26 4.62 -15.54
N LEU A 147 -8.45 3.54 -14.78
CA LEU A 147 -9.68 2.74 -14.78
C LEU A 147 -10.90 3.55 -14.33
N LEU A 148 -10.74 4.37 -13.28
CA LEU A 148 -11.83 5.27 -12.84
C LEU A 148 -12.19 6.29 -13.89
N GLN A 149 -11.21 6.83 -14.62
CA GLN A 149 -11.44 7.74 -15.75
C GLN A 149 -12.14 7.03 -16.90
N GLU A 150 -11.74 5.80 -17.27
CA GLU A 150 -12.36 5.04 -18.37
C GLU A 150 -13.86 4.81 -18.16
N ILE A 151 -14.28 4.57 -16.92
CA ILE A 151 -15.69 4.36 -16.60
C ILE A 151 -16.46 5.67 -16.35
N GLY A 152 -15.82 6.82 -16.49
CA GLY A 152 -16.43 8.12 -16.21
C GLY A 152 -16.74 8.37 -14.74
N CYS A 153 -16.11 7.66 -13.82
CA CYS A 153 -16.24 7.91 -12.39
C CYS A 153 -15.47 9.17 -12.01
N LYS A 154 -16.16 10.19 -11.51
CA LYS A 154 -15.53 11.44 -11.09
C LYS A 154 -14.62 11.21 -9.89
N VAL A 155 -13.42 11.77 -9.95
CA VAL A 155 -12.42 11.74 -8.87
C VAL A 155 -12.11 13.17 -8.46
N SER A 156 -12.21 13.50 -7.17
CA SER A 156 -11.84 14.82 -6.66
C SER A 156 -10.31 14.99 -6.64
N GLN A 157 -9.84 16.21 -6.48
CA GLN A 157 -8.40 16.49 -6.36
C GLN A 157 -7.79 15.78 -5.14
N ASN A 158 -8.51 15.76 -4.01
CA ASN A 158 -8.06 15.07 -2.80
C ASN A 158 -7.96 13.56 -3.02
N GLU A 159 -8.96 12.96 -3.64
CA GLU A 159 -8.99 11.54 -3.99
C GLU A 159 -7.89 11.18 -4.98
N TYR A 160 -7.70 12.01 -6.02
CA TYR A 160 -6.62 11.82 -6.98
C TYR A 160 -5.25 11.76 -6.29
N ILE A 161 -4.94 12.75 -5.46
CA ILE A 161 -3.66 12.80 -4.74
C ILE A 161 -3.58 11.64 -3.73
N GLY A 162 -4.66 11.35 -3.01
CA GLY A 162 -4.75 10.24 -2.07
C GLY A 162 -4.40 8.91 -2.72
N ILE A 163 -5.02 8.58 -3.86
CA ILE A 163 -4.73 7.37 -4.64
C ILE A 163 -3.30 7.43 -5.20
N LYS A 164 -2.90 8.56 -5.81
CA LYS A 164 -1.61 8.70 -6.50
C LYS A 164 -0.41 8.43 -5.60
N ILE A 165 -0.46 8.82 -4.33
CA ILE A 165 0.70 8.80 -3.44
C ILE A 165 0.54 7.92 -2.20
N HIS A 166 -0.47 7.01 -2.16
CA HIS A 166 -0.72 6.13 -1.00
C HIS A 166 0.48 5.25 -0.64
N ASP A 167 1.30 4.83 -1.61
CA ASP A 167 2.56 4.10 -1.38
C ASP A 167 3.59 4.90 -0.56
N GLY A 168 3.35 6.20 -0.33
CA GLY A 168 4.27 7.05 0.42
C GLY A 168 5.66 7.10 -0.21
N LEU A 169 6.70 7.10 0.63
CA LEU A 169 8.10 7.15 0.18
C LEU A 169 8.65 5.82 -0.37
N TYR A 170 7.86 4.75 -0.42
CA TYR A 170 8.21 3.54 -1.16
C TYR A 170 8.31 3.80 -2.67
N ASP A 171 7.53 4.77 -3.19
CA ASP A 171 7.73 5.34 -4.51
C ASP A 171 8.51 6.67 -4.41
N GLU A 172 9.74 6.69 -4.91
CA GLU A 172 10.58 7.90 -4.86
C GLU A 172 9.96 9.12 -5.55
N SER A 173 9.10 8.92 -6.54
CA SER A 173 8.39 10.02 -7.21
C SER A 173 7.46 10.79 -6.28
N ASN A 174 7.07 10.20 -5.14
CA ASN A 174 6.20 10.81 -4.15
C ASN A 174 6.95 11.78 -3.19
N LYS A 175 8.30 11.82 -3.23
CA LYS A 175 9.11 12.73 -2.40
C LYS A 175 8.66 14.18 -2.51
N PHE A 176 8.26 14.61 -3.71
CA PHE A 176 7.74 15.95 -3.95
C PHE A 176 6.58 16.31 -3.01
N TYR A 177 5.69 15.37 -2.73
CA TYR A 177 4.51 15.60 -1.88
C TYR A 177 4.81 15.48 -0.39
N PHE A 178 5.65 14.53 0.01
CA PHE A 178 5.89 14.20 1.42
C PHE A 178 7.01 15.02 2.06
N MET A 179 8.01 15.45 1.29
CA MET A 179 9.22 16.11 1.79
C MET A 179 9.26 17.61 1.51
N SER A 180 8.19 18.18 0.96
CA SER A 180 8.14 19.61 0.71
C SER A 180 7.89 20.41 1.99
N SER A 181 8.77 21.35 2.29
CA SER A 181 8.60 22.35 3.37
C SER A 181 8.07 23.69 2.86
N MET A 182 8.02 23.88 1.53
CA MET A 182 7.59 25.14 0.93
C MET A 182 6.07 25.26 0.94
N LYS A 183 5.55 26.42 1.26
CA LYS A 183 4.10 26.70 1.33
C LYS A 183 3.38 26.38 0.02
N GLU A 184 4.05 26.62 -1.11
CA GLU A 184 3.52 26.46 -2.47
C GLU A 184 3.29 24.99 -2.84
N THR A 185 4.11 24.10 -2.32
CA THR A 185 4.14 22.66 -2.68
C THR A 185 3.61 21.74 -1.56
N LYS A 186 3.29 22.33 -0.39
CA LYS A 186 2.75 21.58 0.74
C LYS A 186 1.34 21.00 0.42
N LEU A 187 1.09 19.78 0.81
CA LEU A 187 -0.24 19.16 0.74
C LEU A 187 -1.28 20.06 1.45
N ARG A 188 -2.43 20.28 0.81
CA ARG A 188 -3.54 21.09 1.34
C ARG A 188 -4.47 20.27 2.23
N SER A 189 -4.40 18.96 2.13
CA SER A 189 -5.17 18.00 2.91
C SER A 189 -4.24 16.96 3.50
N HIS A 190 -4.55 16.46 4.69
CA HIS A 190 -3.81 15.33 5.27
C HIS A 190 -4.38 13.97 4.85
N LEU A 191 -5.42 13.92 4.01
CA LEU A 191 -5.97 12.66 3.50
C LEU A 191 -4.90 11.73 2.91
N PRO A 192 -3.95 12.20 2.08
CA PRO A 192 -2.91 11.31 1.55
C PRO A 192 -1.99 10.72 2.64
N LEU A 193 -1.72 11.49 3.71
CA LEU A 193 -0.93 10.99 4.84
C LEU A 193 -1.70 9.93 5.63
N LEU A 194 -2.99 10.19 5.89
CA LEU A 194 -3.86 9.23 6.57
C LEU A 194 -3.96 7.94 5.77
N MET A 195 -4.14 8.02 4.46
CA MET A 195 -4.23 6.85 3.59
C MET A 195 -2.92 6.04 3.54
N HIS A 196 -1.78 6.72 3.41
CA HIS A 196 -0.48 6.06 3.52
C HIS A 196 -0.29 5.34 4.86
N GLN A 197 -0.69 5.97 5.97
CA GLN A 197 -0.63 5.34 7.29
C GLN A 197 -1.57 4.13 7.40
N ALA A 198 -2.79 4.22 6.84
CA ALA A 198 -3.79 3.15 6.87
C ALA A 198 -3.31 1.93 6.09
N ASP A 199 -2.82 2.14 4.86
CA ASP A 199 -2.28 1.09 4.00
C ASP A 199 -1.04 0.44 4.63
N HIS A 200 -0.09 1.25 5.10
CA HIS A 200 1.11 0.74 5.75
C HIS A 200 0.78 -0.07 7.03
N MET A 201 -0.16 0.42 7.86
CA MET A 201 -0.62 -0.30 9.05
C MET A 201 -1.27 -1.63 8.69
N ALA A 202 -2.14 -1.65 7.68
CA ALA A 202 -2.78 -2.86 7.18
C ALA A 202 -1.74 -3.87 6.70
N ALA A 203 -0.79 -3.44 5.86
CA ALA A 203 0.28 -4.29 5.33
C ALA A 203 1.18 -4.87 6.43
N GLN A 204 1.51 -4.09 7.49
CA GLN A 204 2.30 -4.59 8.63
C GLN A 204 1.54 -5.63 9.45
N ILE A 205 0.25 -5.40 9.74
CA ILE A 205 -0.60 -6.36 10.45
C ILE A 205 -0.71 -7.68 9.64
N GLU A 206 -0.88 -7.59 8.34
CA GLU A 206 -0.94 -8.76 7.44
C GLU A 206 0.37 -9.54 7.41
N TYR A 207 1.49 -8.83 7.41
CA TYR A 207 2.81 -9.45 7.53
C TYR A 207 2.97 -10.18 8.88
N GLU A 208 2.54 -9.58 10.00
CA GLU A 208 2.59 -10.21 11.32
C GLU A 208 1.71 -11.47 11.37
N ILE A 209 0.49 -11.41 10.83
CA ILE A 209 -0.41 -12.56 10.73
C ILE A 209 0.26 -13.69 9.92
N TRP A 210 0.83 -13.37 8.76
CA TRP A 210 1.54 -14.35 7.93
C TRP A 210 2.77 -14.92 8.65
N ASN A 211 3.59 -14.08 9.26
CA ASN A 211 4.81 -14.50 9.95
C ASN A 211 4.50 -15.42 11.14
N ASN A 212 3.48 -15.10 11.93
CA ASN A 212 3.06 -15.92 13.07
C ASN A 212 2.47 -17.27 12.62
N ALA A 213 1.73 -17.29 11.52
CA ALA A 213 1.21 -18.54 10.96
C ALA A 213 2.31 -19.45 10.37
N THR A 214 3.45 -18.88 9.95
CA THR A 214 4.57 -19.60 9.35
C THR A 214 5.66 -19.98 10.35
N ASP A 215 5.64 -19.50 11.59
CA ASP A 215 6.62 -19.85 12.63
C ASP A 215 6.57 -21.35 13.05
N SER A 216 5.52 -22.06 12.66
CA SER A 216 5.44 -23.53 12.79
C SER A 216 6.15 -24.31 11.66
N VAL A 217 6.64 -23.62 10.61
CA VAL A 217 7.40 -24.21 9.50
C VAL A 217 8.85 -23.69 9.56
N PRO A 218 9.89 -24.53 9.42
CA PRO A 218 11.29 -24.07 9.45
C PRO A 218 11.52 -22.93 8.45
N LYS A 219 11.96 -21.77 8.96
CA LYS A 219 12.21 -20.55 8.14
C LYS A 219 13.35 -20.78 7.15
N GLN A 220 13.04 -21.18 5.92
CA GLN A 220 14.06 -21.41 4.89
C GLN A 220 14.50 -20.13 4.15
N HIS A 221 13.83 -19.00 4.26
CA HIS A 221 14.21 -17.80 3.52
C HIS A 221 13.95 -16.49 4.26
N LYS A 222 14.91 -16.09 5.11
CA LYS A 222 15.20 -14.65 5.26
C LYS A 222 16.17 -14.28 4.12
N PRO A 223 15.92 -13.25 3.33
CA PRO A 223 16.91 -12.79 2.35
C PRO A 223 18.17 -12.36 3.09
N LYS A 224 19.29 -13.04 2.85
CA LYS A 224 20.61 -12.73 3.44
C LYS A 224 21.18 -11.36 3.00
N ASN A 225 20.44 -10.57 2.24
CA ASN A 225 20.91 -9.34 1.59
C ASN A 225 20.47 -8.01 2.23
N ALA A 226 19.70 -8.03 3.36
CA ALA A 226 19.42 -6.78 4.09
C ALA A 226 20.66 -6.21 4.81
N SER A 227 21.76 -6.98 4.95
CA SER A 227 22.91 -6.59 5.76
C SER A 227 24.02 -5.83 5.02
N LYS A 228 24.05 -5.81 3.67
CA LYS A 228 25.13 -5.12 2.94
C LYS A 228 24.91 -3.61 2.84
N GLY A 229 23.66 -3.15 2.67
CA GLY A 229 23.35 -1.71 2.62
C GLY A 229 23.58 -1.01 3.96
N ASP A 230 23.22 -1.66 5.06
CA ASP A 230 23.35 -1.10 6.40
C ASP A 230 24.81 -0.94 6.84
N LYS A 231 25.68 -1.91 6.54
CA LYS A 231 27.12 -1.81 6.84
C LYS A 231 27.82 -0.70 6.02
N THR A 232 27.44 -0.49 4.78
CA THR A 232 28.01 0.57 3.93
C THR A 232 27.53 1.95 4.39
N LEU A 233 26.25 2.07 4.81
CA LEU A 233 25.73 3.33 5.35
C LEU A 233 26.32 3.67 6.74
N ARG A 234 26.54 2.67 7.59
CA ARG A 234 27.22 2.83 8.89
C ARG A 234 28.68 3.25 8.70
N ALA A 235 29.41 2.61 7.77
CA ALA A 235 30.78 2.98 7.46
C ALA A 235 30.89 4.39 6.86
N ALA A 236 30.00 4.78 5.94
CA ALA A 236 29.99 6.11 5.36
C ALA A 236 29.61 7.21 6.39
N LYS A 237 28.70 6.94 7.31
CA LYS A 237 28.36 7.86 8.41
C LYS A 237 29.51 8.02 9.40
N LYS A 238 30.22 6.97 9.72
CA LYS A 238 31.39 7.01 10.62
C LYS A 238 32.53 7.83 10.00
N VAL A 239 32.87 7.58 8.74
CA VAL A 239 33.92 8.35 8.01
C VAL A 239 33.55 9.83 7.89
N ASN A 240 32.27 10.17 7.68
CA ASN A 240 31.83 11.57 7.62
C ASN A 240 31.84 12.27 8.99
N ALA A 241 31.60 11.54 10.09
CA ALA A 241 31.68 12.09 11.44
C ALA A 241 33.15 12.36 11.86
N GLU A 242 34.05 11.42 11.61
CA GLU A 242 35.48 11.54 11.94
C GLU A 242 36.20 12.65 11.13
N ASN A 243 35.73 12.97 9.93
CA ASN A 243 36.31 13.98 9.05
C ASN A 243 35.59 15.34 9.07
N ASN A 244 34.63 15.55 9.97
CA ASN A 244 33.91 16.83 10.05
C ASN A 244 34.61 17.77 11.06
N PRO A 245 35.28 18.85 10.62
CA PRO A 245 36.03 19.75 11.48
C PRO A 245 35.15 20.53 12.48
N ASN A 246 33.83 20.49 12.34
CA ASN A 246 32.87 21.20 13.20
C ASN A 246 32.29 20.31 14.32
N LEU A 247 32.67 19.03 14.42
CA LEU A 247 32.19 18.14 15.46
C LEU A 247 33.21 18.05 16.59
N SER A 248 32.78 18.32 17.83
CA SER A 248 33.61 18.13 19.00
C SER A 248 33.86 16.63 19.27
N LYS A 249 34.99 16.33 19.92
CA LYS A 249 35.33 14.94 20.31
C LYS A 249 34.22 14.31 21.17
N ALA A 250 33.58 15.07 22.04
CA ALA A 250 32.46 14.61 22.87
C ALA A 250 31.24 14.21 22.03
N THR A 251 30.97 14.92 20.92
CA THR A 251 29.88 14.60 19.99
C THR A 251 30.20 13.32 19.22
N ILE A 252 31.45 13.10 18.84
CA ILE A 252 31.91 11.86 18.17
C ILE A 252 31.79 10.66 19.12
N ASP A 253 32.19 10.81 20.36
CA ASP A 253 32.10 9.75 21.39
C ASP A 253 30.62 9.36 21.65
N VAL A 254 29.69 10.31 21.66
CA VAL A 254 28.25 10.06 21.78
C VAL A 254 27.74 9.30 20.56
N ILE A 255 28.13 9.72 19.36
CA ILE A 255 27.74 9.02 18.10
C ILE A 255 28.26 7.58 18.12
N ASP A 256 29.52 7.38 18.50
CA ASP A 256 30.15 6.04 18.60
C ASP A 256 29.49 5.15 19.67
N SER A 257 28.91 5.74 20.73
CA SER A 257 28.17 4.98 21.75
C SER A 257 26.87 4.36 21.24
N PHE A 258 26.23 4.97 20.22
CA PHE A 258 25.02 4.44 19.57
C PHE A 258 25.28 3.28 18.58
N PHE A 259 26.54 3.03 18.24
CA PHE A 259 26.94 2.01 17.28
C PHE A 259 27.83 0.91 17.87
N LYS A 260 28.00 0.91 19.21
CA LYS A 260 28.64 -0.19 19.94
C LYS A 260 27.59 -1.23 20.30
N ASP A 261 27.51 -2.28 19.45
CA ASP A 261 27.08 -3.64 19.77
C ASP A 261 28.00 -4.61 19.04
#